data_e93a075e89ff9e71518c26e1f56869b8
#
_entry.id   e93a075e89ff9e71518c26e1f56869b8
#
_cell.length_a   1.000
_cell.length_b   1.000
_cell.length_c   1.000
_cell.angle_alpha   90.00
_cell.angle_beta   90.00
_cell.angle_gamma   90.00
#
_symmetry.space_group_name_H-M   'P 1'
#
loop_
_entity.id
_entity.type
_entity.pdbx_description
1 polymer ?
#
loop_
_entity_poly.entity_id
_entity_poly.type
_entity_poly.pdbx_seq_one_letter_code
_entity_poly.pdbx_strand_id
1 'polypeptide(L)'
;MATMAPHGDGLVIEARWVDVDGIRVHYLTAGGAGSPVVLLHGGGIDSASFTYGHIIGPLATGGHRVLAPDWPGYGQSDKPNLDYTMDFYVDFLGHLMDALGLERASLVGISMGGGAALGFALHSPQRVEKLVLVDSYGLGSQVPWGRLGYLLVRAPLLNELTYALLRRSRTMIRWSLYSLVYNRRTVSEEMVEETDRLLDDPQAGRAWSSFQKHQVGWGGLITDFSDRLSGLVMPTLLVHGAHDRTVPIAWARRAQERIRDSELRVFSECGHLPPREQPEEFAGVVERFLAR
;
A
#
# COMPACT_ATOMS: atom_id res chain seq x y z
N MET A 1 17.53 -17.98 3.58
CA MET A 1 17.56 -16.98 2.49
C MET A 1 16.78 -17.58 1.33
N ALA A 2 15.57 -17.09 1.09
CA ALA A 2 14.81 -17.47 -0.10
C ALA A 2 15.09 -16.40 -1.16
N THR A 3 15.76 -16.77 -2.23
CA THR A 3 15.97 -15.93 -3.41
C THR A 3 14.79 -16.13 -4.34
N MET A 4 14.07 -15.07 -4.68
CA MET A 4 13.17 -15.09 -5.84
C MET A 4 14.03 -15.17 -7.12
N ALA A 5 13.49 -15.80 -8.19
CA ALA A 5 14.21 -16.00 -9.45
C ALA A 5 14.77 -14.68 -10.01
N PRO A 6 15.95 -14.71 -10.66
CA PRO A 6 16.55 -13.49 -11.22
C PRO A 6 15.65 -12.91 -12.31
N HIS A 7 15.27 -11.65 -12.17
CA HIS A 7 14.80 -10.84 -13.30
C HIS A 7 15.99 -10.54 -14.21
N GLY A 8 15.74 -10.55 -15.55
CA GLY A 8 16.78 -10.51 -16.57
C GLY A 8 17.74 -9.37 -16.46
N ASP A 9 18.73 -9.20 -15.85
CA ASP A 9 19.92 -8.33 -15.82
C ASP A 9 20.79 -8.60 -14.58
N GLY A 10 20.64 -9.78 -13.94
CA GLY A 10 21.46 -10.17 -12.77
C GLY A 10 21.03 -9.48 -11.47
N LEU A 11 19.93 -8.71 -11.47
CA LEU A 11 19.40 -8.07 -10.27
C LEU A 11 18.72 -9.13 -9.40
N VAL A 12 19.15 -9.23 -8.13
CA VAL A 12 18.58 -10.14 -7.15
C VAL A 12 17.65 -9.38 -6.22
N ILE A 13 16.40 -9.81 -6.12
CA ILE A 13 15.48 -9.36 -5.08
C ILE A 13 15.67 -10.30 -3.89
N GLU A 14 16.07 -9.75 -2.76
CA GLU A 14 16.34 -10.47 -1.53
C GLU A 14 15.18 -10.32 -0.55
N ALA A 15 14.81 -11.43 0.08
CA ALA A 15 13.91 -11.45 1.23
C ALA A 15 14.71 -11.35 2.52
N ARG A 16 14.41 -10.35 3.34
CA ARG A 16 15.10 -10.08 4.61
C ARG A 16 14.10 -9.87 5.74
N TRP A 17 14.63 -9.81 6.94
CA TRP A 17 13.86 -9.62 8.17
C TRP A 17 14.53 -8.56 9.04
N VAL A 18 13.71 -7.80 9.74
CA VAL A 18 14.17 -6.83 10.76
C VAL A 18 13.22 -6.90 11.95
N ASP A 19 13.75 -6.73 13.15
CA ASP A 19 12.94 -6.55 14.37
C ASP A 19 12.63 -5.06 14.55
N VAL A 20 11.35 -4.76 14.75
CA VAL A 20 10.86 -3.41 15.01
C VAL A 20 9.99 -3.49 16.26
N ASP A 21 10.52 -3.04 17.39
CA ASP A 21 9.84 -3.05 18.69
C ASP A 21 9.30 -4.44 19.10
N GLY A 22 10.06 -5.51 18.80
CA GLY A 22 9.68 -6.88 19.08
C GLY A 22 8.71 -7.50 18.06
N ILE A 23 8.41 -6.80 16.97
CA ILE A 23 7.64 -7.32 15.82
C ILE A 23 8.64 -7.67 14.72
N ARG A 24 8.67 -8.94 14.32
CA ARG A 24 9.51 -9.40 13.23
C ARG A 24 8.88 -9.07 11.88
N VAL A 25 9.53 -8.16 11.14
CA VAL A 25 9.05 -7.63 9.86
C VAL A 25 9.82 -8.28 8.71
N HIS A 26 9.10 -8.88 7.80
CA HIS A 26 9.61 -9.32 6.51
C HIS A 26 9.66 -8.15 5.53
N TYR A 27 10.71 -8.05 4.72
CA TYR A 27 10.76 -7.09 3.63
C TYR A 27 11.54 -7.62 2.44
N LEU A 28 11.13 -7.20 1.26
CA LEU A 28 11.88 -7.40 0.02
C LEU A 28 12.80 -6.21 -0.21
N THR A 29 14.01 -6.47 -0.71
CA THR A 29 14.95 -5.42 -1.03
C THR A 29 15.74 -5.74 -2.30
N ALA A 30 16.05 -4.69 -3.06
CA ALA A 30 16.91 -4.77 -4.23
C ALA A 30 17.64 -3.45 -4.44
N GLY A 31 18.71 -3.46 -5.24
CA GLY A 31 19.56 -2.30 -5.50
C GLY A 31 20.66 -2.13 -4.45
N GLY A 32 21.56 -1.22 -4.70
CA GLY A 32 22.79 -0.99 -3.93
C GLY A 32 22.76 0.25 -3.04
N ALA A 33 23.73 1.16 -3.25
CA ALA A 33 23.96 2.37 -2.45
C ALA A 33 23.13 3.60 -2.91
N GLY A 34 22.08 3.39 -3.71
CA GLY A 34 21.20 4.48 -4.18
C GLY A 34 20.32 5.07 -3.09
N SER A 35 19.63 6.17 -3.42
CA SER A 35 18.65 6.80 -2.52
C SER A 35 17.58 5.79 -2.11
N PRO A 36 17.27 5.69 -0.81
CA PRO A 36 16.30 4.71 -0.33
C PRO A 36 14.87 5.06 -0.76
N VAL A 37 14.16 4.05 -1.27
CA VAL A 37 12.74 4.10 -1.63
C VAL A 37 12.01 3.03 -0.87
N VAL A 38 11.04 3.42 -0.03
CA VAL A 38 10.21 2.50 0.73
C VAL A 38 8.84 2.35 0.04
N LEU A 39 8.49 1.13 -0.34
CA LEU A 39 7.25 0.78 -1.02
C LEU A 39 6.26 0.19 0.00
N LEU A 40 5.14 0.87 0.22
CA LEU A 40 4.19 0.60 1.28
C LEU A 40 2.88 0.08 0.69
N HIS A 41 2.61 -1.21 0.85
CA HIS A 41 1.44 -1.87 0.30
C HIS A 41 0.12 -1.47 0.99
N GLY A 42 -1.01 -1.84 0.40
CA GLY A 42 -2.34 -1.51 0.87
C GLY A 42 -2.87 -2.39 2.01
N GLY A 43 -4.17 -2.33 2.21
CA GLY A 43 -4.88 -3.19 3.15
C GLY A 43 -5.60 -4.35 2.47
N GLY A 44 -6.36 -5.16 3.25
CA GLY A 44 -7.10 -6.30 2.71
C GLY A 44 -6.29 -7.59 2.71
N ILE A 45 -6.19 -8.25 1.56
CA ILE A 45 -5.30 -9.40 1.33
C ILE A 45 -4.15 -8.88 0.47
N ASP A 46 -3.09 -8.44 1.10
CA ASP A 46 -2.00 -7.76 0.44
C ASP A 46 -0.64 -8.12 1.07
N SER A 47 0.43 -7.83 0.34
CA SER A 47 1.82 -7.95 0.77
C SER A 47 2.72 -7.12 -0.14
N ALA A 48 3.96 -6.95 0.26
CA ALA A 48 4.99 -6.29 -0.56
C ALA A 48 5.15 -6.96 -1.92
N SER A 49 5.19 -8.30 -1.95
CA SER A 49 5.32 -9.05 -3.20
C SER A 49 4.08 -8.93 -4.09
N PHE A 50 2.88 -9.02 -3.49
CA PHE A 50 1.63 -8.90 -4.24
C PHE A 50 1.52 -7.54 -4.94
N THR A 51 1.69 -6.45 -4.20
CA THR A 51 1.52 -5.12 -4.80
C THR A 51 2.73 -4.69 -5.63
N TYR A 52 3.95 -4.92 -5.16
CA TYR A 52 5.15 -4.30 -5.74
C TYR A 52 6.15 -5.28 -6.36
N GLY A 53 5.83 -6.58 -6.45
CA GLY A 53 6.75 -7.58 -7.00
C GLY A 53 7.31 -7.22 -8.39
N HIS A 54 6.49 -6.64 -9.26
CA HIS A 54 6.89 -6.18 -10.60
C HIS A 54 7.54 -4.79 -10.62
N ILE A 55 7.56 -4.07 -9.49
CA ILE A 55 8.04 -2.67 -9.40
C ILE A 55 9.43 -2.59 -8.78
N ILE A 56 9.76 -3.50 -7.86
CA ILE A 56 11.04 -3.50 -7.13
C ILE A 56 12.22 -3.54 -8.10
N GLY A 57 12.20 -4.46 -9.08
CA GLY A 57 13.28 -4.62 -10.07
C GLY A 57 13.53 -3.38 -10.90
N PRO A 58 12.53 -2.84 -11.61
CA PRO A 58 12.66 -1.62 -12.39
C PRO A 58 13.22 -0.43 -11.59
N LEU A 59 12.71 -0.16 -10.39
CA LEU A 59 13.22 0.94 -9.57
C LEU A 59 14.65 0.72 -9.09
N ALA A 60 15.02 -0.53 -8.76
CA ALA A 60 16.40 -0.86 -8.39
C ALA A 60 17.37 -0.72 -9.57
N THR A 61 16.95 -1.09 -10.78
CA THR A 61 17.71 -0.88 -12.02
C THR A 61 17.86 0.62 -12.32
N GLY A 62 16.86 1.44 -11.96
CA GLY A 62 16.94 2.90 -12.02
C GLY A 62 17.91 3.53 -11.00
N GLY A 63 18.63 2.72 -10.22
CA GLY A 63 19.67 3.19 -9.29
C GLY A 63 19.18 3.43 -7.87
N HIS A 64 17.97 3.04 -7.51
CA HIS A 64 17.43 3.19 -6.16
C HIS A 64 17.75 1.99 -5.28
N ARG A 65 17.90 2.22 -3.97
CA ARG A 65 17.83 1.18 -2.94
C ARG A 65 16.37 0.97 -2.55
N VAL A 66 15.76 -0.09 -3.04
CA VAL A 66 14.32 -0.36 -2.83
C VAL A 66 14.13 -1.26 -1.61
N LEU A 67 13.18 -0.88 -0.76
CA LEU A 67 12.75 -1.65 0.41
C LEU A 67 11.21 -1.73 0.38
N ALA A 68 10.68 -2.92 0.39
CA ALA A 68 9.24 -3.17 0.36
C ALA A 68 8.86 -4.07 1.56
N PRO A 69 8.48 -3.49 2.71
CA PRO A 69 8.08 -4.25 3.88
C PRO A 69 6.67 -4.82 3.73
N ASP A 70 6.45 -5.99 4.32
CA ASP A 70 5.13 -6.42 4.71
C ASP A 70 4.75 -5.71 6.02
N TRP A 71 3.63 -5.01 6.04
CA TRP A 71 3.13 -4.39 7.26
C TRP A 71 2.89 -5.42 8.38
N PRO A 72 3.02 -5.05 9.68
CA PRO A 72 2.51 -5.90 10.76
C PRO A 72 1.07 -6.31 10.51
N GLY A 73 0.81 -7.60 10.66
CA GLY A 73 -0.51 -8.17 10.37
C GLY A 73 -0.71 -8.65 8.94
N TYR A 74 0.30 -8.47 8.05
CA TYR A 74 0.24 -8.83 6.62
C TYR A 74 1.43 -9.69 6.18
N GLY A 75 1.29 -10.28 4.99
CA GLY A 75 2.34 -11.03 4.32
C GLY A 75 3.03 -12.04 5.23
N GLN A 76 4.37 -12.01 5.24
CA GLN A 76 5.19 -12.87 6.09
C GLN A 76 5.60 -12.21 7.43
N SER A 77 5.25 -10.93 7.65
CA SER A 77 5.49 -10.27 8.94
C SER A 77 4.65 -10.86 10.06
N ASP A 78 5.08 -10.65 11.30
CA ASP A 78 4.32 -11.03 12.48
C ASP A 78 2.93 -10.39 12.49
N LYS A 79 1.99 -11.10 13.08
CA LYS A 79 0.56 -10.69 13.17
C LYS A 79 0.11 -10.61 14.63
N PRO A 80 0.73 -9.73 15.44
CA PRO A 80 0.36 -9.59 16.84
C PRO A 80 -1.11 -9.19 16.99
N ASN A 81 -1.68 -9.51 18.13
CA ASN A 81 -3.04 -9.10 18.46
C ASN A 81 -3.04 -7.66 18.99
N LEU A 82 -3.16 -6.71 18.08
CA LEU A 82 -3.11 -5.26 18.33
C LEU A 82 -4.32 -4.57 17.71
N ASP A 83 -4.55 -3.34 18.15
CA ASP A 83 -5.45 -2.40 17.49
C ASP A 83 -4.72 -1.78 16.29
N TYR A 84 -5.01 -2.26 15.11
CA TYR A 84 -4.44 -1.74 13.87
C TYR A 84 -5.18 -0.48 13.46
N THR A 85 -4.61 0.68 13.80
CA THR A 85 -5.13 2.02 13.45
C THR A 85 -4.25 2.69 12.41
N MET A 86 -4.67 3.81 11.84
CA MET A 86 -3.80 4.60 10.97
C MET A 86 -2.61 5.16 11.78
N ASP A 87 -2.86 5.66 12.98
CA ASP A 87 -1.79 6.18 13.85
C ASP A 87 -0.75 5.11 14.16
N PHE A 88 -1.19 3.86 14.43
CA PHE A 88 -0.25 2.73 14.58
C PHE A 88 0.66 2.57 13.35
N TYR A 89 0.12 2.57 12.13
CA TYR A 89 0.94 2.41 10.92
C TYR A 89 1.83 3.62 10.63
N VAL A 90 1.38 4.84 10.97
CA VAL A 90 2.20 6.06 10.85
C VAL A 90 3.40 6.00 11.79
N ASP A 91 3.18 5.67 13.08
CA ASP A 91 4.24 5.58 14.07
C ASP A 91 5.20 4.42 13.76
N PHE A 92 4.62 3.27 13.38
CA PHE A 92 5.39 2.07 13.01
C PHE A 92 6.31 2.32 11.81
N LEU A 93 5.91 3.13 10.83
CA LEU A 93 6.77 3.51 9.70
C LEU A 93 8.03 4.22 10.17
N GLY A 94 7.92 5.11 11.15
CA GLY A 94 9.07 5.77 11.75
C GLY A 94 10.05 4.79 12.40
N HIS A 95 9.54 3.90 13.24
CA HIS A 95 10.33 2.86 13.90
C HIS A 95 10.95 1.86 12.91
N LEU A 96 10.22 1.50 11.86
CA LEU A 96 10.75 0.67 10.77
C LEU A 96 11.92 1.35 10.05
N MET A 97 11.79 2.63 9.71
CA MET A 97 12.87 3.39 9.11
C MET A 97 14.11 3.45 10.00
N ASP A 98 13.92 3.64 11.32
CA ASP A 98 15.01 3.63 12.30
C ASP A 98 15.70 2.26 12.37
N ALA A 99 14.93 1.18 12.45
CA ALA A 99 15.45 -0.20 12.48
C ALA A 99 16.20 -0.58 11.19
N LEU A 100 15.83 0.02 10.04
CA LEU A 100 16.51 -0.15 8.76
C LEU A 100 17.70 0.82 8.54
N GLY A 101 17.97 1.71 9.51
CA GLY A 101 19.02 2.70 9.43
C GLY A 101 18.76 3.78 8.37
N LEU A 102 17.49 4.13 8.14
CA LEU A 102 17.07 5.12 7.16
C LEU A 102 16.78 6.46 7.86
N GLU A 103 17.69 7.39 7.81
CA GLU A 103 17.44 8.76 8.31
C GLU A 103 16.38 9.47 7.47
N ARG A 104 16.41 9.25 6.14
CA ARG A 104 15.51 9.86 5.17
C ARG A 104 15.26 8.89 4.02
N ALA A 105 14.05 8.89 3.46
CA ALA A 105 13.70 8.04 2.31
C ALA A 105 12.60 8.69 1.45
N SER A 106 12.52 8.29 0.18
CA SER A 106 11.33 8.50 -0.63
C SER A 106 10.30 7.43 -0.28
N LEU A 107 9.04 7.83 -0.14
CA LEU A 107 7.94 6.93 0.22
C LEU A 107 6.98 6.77 -0.96
N VAL A 108 6.65 5.54 -1.30
CA VAL A 108 5.64 5.18 -2.31
C VAL A 108 4.59 4.33 -1.63
N GLY A 109 3.40 4.86 -1.42
CA GLY A 109 2.36 4.15 -0.69
C GLY A 109 1.05 4.05 -1.47
N ILE A 110 0.44 2.86 -1.50
CA ILE A 110 -0.87 2.63 -2.11
C ILE A 110 -1.94 2.49 -1.03
N SER A 111 -3.12 3.07 -1.25
CA SER A 111 -4.31 2.87 -0.41
C SER A 111 -4.00 3.13 1.09
N MET A 112 -4.13 2.13 1.97
CA MET A 112 -3.75 2.21 3.38
C MET A 112 -2.28 2.62 3.56
N GLY A 113 -1.36 2.03 2.78
CA GLY A 113 0.06 2.40 2.80
C GLY A 113 0.30 3.84 2.35
N GLY A 114 -0.51 4.36 1.43
CA GLY A 114 -0.51 5.77 1.05
C GLY A 114 -0.95 6.67 2.19
N GLY A 115 -1.99 6.28 2.93
CA GLY A 115 -2.45 6.99 4.13
C GLY A 115 -1.38 7.02 5.23
N ALA A 116 -0.68 5.90 5.46
CA ALA A 116 0.43 5.84 6.42
C ALA A 116 1.61 6.73 5.99
N ALA A 117 2.00 6.67 4.71
CA ALA A 117 3.04 7.54 4.15
C ALA A 117 2.70 9.03 4.28
N LEU A 118 1.44 9.39 3.97
CA LEU A 118 0.93 10.74 4.09
C LEU A 118 0.93 11.23 5.54
N GLY A 119 0.40 10.42 6.47
CA GLY A 119 0.41 10.75 7.89
C GLY A 119 1.82 10.95 8.42
N PHE A 120 2.75 10.06 8.06
CA PHE A 120 4.17 10.18 8.43
C PHE A 120 4.83 11.42 7.82
N ALA A 121 4.58 11.72 6.56
CA ALA A 121 5.12 12.92 5.90
C ALA A 121 4.62 14.23 6.53
N LEU A 122 3.39 14.26 7.05
CA LEU A 122 2.83 15.38 7.78
C LEU A 122 3.38 15.50 9.22
N HIS A 123 3.79 14.38 9.83
CA HIS A 123 4.34 14.35 11.19
C HIS A 123 5.84 14.60 11.20
N SER A 124 6.57 13.99 10.27
CA SER A 124 8.04 14.00 10.20
C SER A 124 8.54 14.37 8.80
N PRO A 125 8.21 15.59 8.31
CA PRO A 125 8.50 15.98 6.91
C PRO A 125 9.98 15.96 6.56
N GLN A 126 10.87 16.18 7.53
CA GLN A 126 12.34 16.12 7.37
C GLN A 126 12.86 14.71 7.04
N ARG A 127 12.08 13.66 7.35
CA ARG A 127 12.41 12.25 7.10
C ARG A 127 11.98 11.78 5.71
N VAL A 128 11.19 12.59 4.98
CA VAL A 128 10.66 12.23 3.66
C VAL A 128 11.34 13.04 2.58
N GLU A 129 11.96 12.36 1.62
CA GLU A 129 12.61 13.01 0.49
C GLU A 129 11.61 13.39 -0.61
N LYS A 130 10.83 12.41 -1.05
CA LYS A 130 9.74 12.54 -2.00
C LYS A 130 8.58 11.66 -1.56
N LEU A 131 7.36 12.04 -1.93
CA LEU A 131 6.15 11.31 -1.56
C LEU A 131 5.37 10.93 -2.81
N VAL A 132 5.06 9.62 -2.96
CA VAL A 132 4.18 9.12 -4.02
C VAL A 132 2.96 8.48 -3.36
N LEU A 133 1.78 9.04 -3.63
CA LEU A 133 0.50 8.60 -3.10
C LEU A 133 -0.31 7.94 -4.22
N VAL A 134 -0.52 6.63 -4.12
CA VAL A 134 -1.20 5.83 -5.13
C VAL A 134 -2.58 5.44 -4.63
N ASP A 135 -3.65 5.88 -5.30
CA ASP A 135 -5.04 5.58 -4.88
C ASP A 135 -5.20 5.68 -3.36
N SER A 136 -4.68 6.78 -2.80
CA SER A 136 -4.33 6.88 -1.39
C SER A 136 -5.53 7.09 -0.49
N TYR A 137 -5.56 6.37 0.61
CA TYR A 137 -6.38 6.67 1.79
C TYR A 137 -5.92 7.97 2.47
N GLY A 138 -6.79 8.61 3.25
CA GLY A 138 -6.47 9.81 4.02
C GLY A 138 -6.62 11.13 3.27
N LEU A 139 -6.99 11.12 1.98
CA LEU A 139 -7.24 12.31 1.17
C LEU A 139 -8.71 12.78 1.19
N GLY A 140 -9.54 12.17 2.03
CA GLY A 140 -10.95 12.48 2.21
C GLY A 140 -11.63 11.50 3.14
N SER A 141 -12.87 11.80 3.54
CA SER A 141 -13.59 11.09 4.60
C SER A 141 -14.82 10.30 4.14
N GLN A 142 -15.11 10.22 2.84
CA GLN A 142 -16.32 9.54 2.38
C GLN A 142 -16.15 8.01 2.51
N VAL A 143 -17.10 7.37 3.22
CA VAL A 143 -17.17 5.90 3.33
C VAL A 143 -17.92 5.35 2.11
N PRO A 144 -17.38 4.36 1.40
CA PRO A 144 -18.16 3.61 0.42
C PRO A 144 -19.44 3.08 1.07
N TRP A 145 -20.58 3.30 0.41
CA TRP A 145 -21.92 2.90 0.87
C TRP A 145 -22.40 3.64 2.15
N GLY A 146 -21.71 4.67 2.60
CA GLY A 146 -22.11 5.52 3.73
C GLY A 146 -22.39 4.73 5.01
N ARG A 147 -23.56 4.96 5.63
CA ARG A 147 -23.95 4.30 6.88
C ARG A 147 -24.10 2.79 6.77
N LEU A 148 -24.43 2.26 5.59
CA LEU A 148 -24.48 0.81 5.37
C LEU A 148 -23.07 0.21 5.46
N GLY A 149 -22.06 0.87 4.89
CA GLY A 149 -20.66 0.45 5.02
C GLY A 149 -20.23 0.35 6.49
N TYR A 150 -20.59 1.34 7.32
CA TYR A 150 -20.33 1.30 8.76
C TYR A 150 -20.98 0.07 9.44
N LEU A 151 -22.25 -0.21 9.13
CA LEU A 151 -22.95 -1.36 9.72
C LEU A 151 -22.34 -2.70 9.28
N LEU A 152 -21.95 -2.81 8.00
CA LEU A 152 -21.32 -4.02 7.47
C LEU A 152 -19.96 -4.29 8.13
N VAL A 153 -19.11 -3.27 8.30
CA VAL A 153 -17.80 -3.41 8.96
C VAL A 153 -17.94 -3.85 10.42
N ARG A 154 -19.02 -3.45 11.08
CA ARG A 154 -19.30 -3.79 12.49
C ARG A 154 -20.17 -5.02 12.66
N ALA A 155 -20.67 -5.61 11.59
CA ALA A 155 -21.47 -6.83 11.67
C ALA A 155 -20.62 -7.97 12.24
N PRO A 156 -21.08 -8.63 13.33
CA PRO A 156 -20.32 -9.70 13.95
C PRO A 156 -20.04 -10.82 12.94
N LEU A 157 -18.83 -11.35 12.96
CA LEU A 157 -18.41 -12.50 12.15
C LEU A 157 -18.49 -12.32 10.62
N LEU A 158 -18.92 -11.16 10.09
CA LEU A 158 -19.05 -10.97 8.65
C LEU A 158 -17.68 -11.02 7.95
N ASN A 159 -16.69 -10.36 8.53
CA ASN A 159 -15.32 -10.39 7.99
C ASN A 159 -14.73 -11.81 8.08
N GLU A 160 -14.87 -12.48 9.22
CA GLU A 160 -14.39 -13.84 9.42
C GLU A 160 -15.04 -14.82 8.43
N LEU A 161 -16.34 -14.69 8.19
CA LEU A 161 -17.06 -15.49 7.21
C LEU A 161 -16.57 -15.19 5.78
N THR A 162 -16.36 -13.92 5.45
CA THR A 162 -15.84 -13.51 4.14
C THR A 162 -14.46 -14.13 3.88
N TYR A 163 -13.54 -14.05 4.83
CA TYR A 163 -12.23 -14.67 4.70
C TYR A 163 -12.30 -16.19 4.67
N ALA A 164 -13.19 -16.81 5.45
CA ALA A 164 -13.42 -18.27 5.42
C ALA A 164 -13.95 -18.74 4.05
N LEU A 165 -14.81 -17.96 3.40
CA LEU A 165 -15.30 -18.25 2.05
C LEU A 165 -14.20 -18.06 1.00
N LEU A 166 -13.41 -17.00 1.08
CA LEU A 166 -12.29 -16.74 0.17
C LEU A 166 -11.28 -17.90 0.22
N ARG A 167 -10.90 -18.37 1.43
CA ARG A 167 -9.99 -19.53 1.60
C ARG A 167 -10.47 -20.81 0.96
N ARG A 168 -11.78 -20.96 0.70
CA ARG A 168 -12.38 -22.18 0.14
C ARG A 168 -12.56 -22.14 -1.37
N SER A 169 -12.35 -21.00 -2.03
CA SER A 169 -12.73 -20.87 -3.42
C SER A 169 -11.87 -19.84 -4.18
N ARG A 170 -10.99 -20.34 -5.05
CA ARG A 170 -10.24 -19.50 -6.02
C ARG A 170 -11.16 -18.66 -6.90
N THR A 171 -12.36 -19.16 -7.18
CA THR A 171 -13.36 -18.37 -7.91
C THR A 171 -13.78 -17.13 -7.12
N MET A 172 -13.98 -17.25 -5.80
CA MET A 172 -14.31 -16.10 -4.95
C MET A 172 -13.12 -15.14 -4.82
N ILE A 173 -11.90 -15.65 -4.71
CA ILE A 173 -10.68 -14.82 -4.77
C ILE A 173 -10.66 -14.02 -6.07
N ARG A 174 -10.87 -14.66 -7.21
CA ARG A 174 -10.93 -13.99 -8.51
C ARG A 174 -12.01 -12.91 -8.57
N TRP A 175 -13.20 -13.18 -8.05
CA TRP A 175 -14.27 -12.18 -7.97
C TRP A 175 -13.91 -11.01 -7.06
N SER A 176 -13.24 -11.24 -5.94
CA SER A 176 -12.77 -10.15 -5.08
C SER A 176 -11.75 -9.26 -5.78
N LEU A 177 -10.80 -9.87 -6.52
CA LEU A 177 -9.82 -9.13 -7.32
C LEU A 177 -10.46 -8.31 -8.45
N TYR A 178 -11.54 -8.83 -9.09
CA TYR A 178 -12.29 -8.08 -10.11
C TYR A 178 -12.90 -6.77 -9.58
N SER A 179 -13.14 -6.66 -8.29
CA SER A 179 -13.64 -5.42 -7.70
C SER A 179 -12.58 -4.31 -7.63
N LEU A 180 -11.30 -4.69 -7.63
CA LEU A 180 -10.16 -3.78 -7.51
C LEU A 180 -9.59 -3.32 -8.84
N VAL A 181 -9.77 -4.08 -9.92
CA VAL A 181 -9.19 -3.79 -11.23
C VAL A 181 -10.22 -3.22 -12.20
N TYR A 182 -9.76 -2.43 -13.15
CA TYR A 182 -10.59 -1.96 -14.27
C TYR A 182 -10.83 -3.09 -15.29
N ASN A 183 -9.74 -3.68 -15.80
CA ASN A 183 -9.80 -4.75 -16.76
C ASN A 183 -9.69 -6.11 -16.09
N ARG A 184 -10.77 -6.89 -16.09
CA ARG A 184 -10.79 -8.23 -15.48
C ARG A 184 -9.74 -9.19 -16.04
N ARG A 185 -9.25 -8.95 -17.28
CA ARG A 185 -8.18 -9.76 -17.89
C ARG A 185 -6.83 -9.58 -17.21
N THR A 186 -6.63 -8.49 -16.48
CA THR A 186 -5.43 -8.25 -15.65
C THR A 186 -5.32 -9.26 -14.49
N VAL A 187 -6.45 -9.78 -14.02
CA VAL A 187 -6.44 -10.79 -12.94
C VAL A 187 -5.97 -12.13 -13.51
N SER A 188 -4.66 -12.33 -13.46
CA SER A 188 -3.97 -13.56 -13.89
C SER A 188 -4.18 -14.71 -12.90
N GLU A 189 -3.84 -15.93 -13.31
CA GLU A 189 -3.78 -17.08 -12.40
C GLU A 189 -2.75 -16.83 -11.29
N GLU A 190 -1.61 -16.22 -11.61
CA GLU A 190 -0.58 -15.84 -10.66
C GLU A 190 -1.13 -14.95 -9.54
N MET A 191 -1.89 -13.89 -9.87
CA MET A 191 -2.53 -13.03 -8.85
C MET A 191 -3.49 -13.83 -7.94
N VAL A 192 -4.23 -14.77 -8.52
CA VAL A 192 -5.14 -15.63 -7.72
C VAL A 192 -4.35 -16.55 -6.81
N GLU A 193 -3.26 -17.14 -7.30
CA GLU A 193 -2.40 -18.04 -6.52
C GLU A 193 -1.64 -17.28 -5.42
N GLU A 194 -1.16 -16.07 -5.69
CA GLU A 194 -0.54 -15.21 -4.69
C GLU A 194 -1.54 -14.89 -3.57
N THR A 195 -2.76 -14.51 -3.93
CA THR A 195 -3.83 -14.22 -2.97
C THR A 195 -4.23 -15.46 -2.17
N ASP A 196 -4.32 -16.63 -2.83
CA ASP A 196 -4.62 -17.91 -2.19
C ASP A 196 -3.57 -18.25 -1.12
N ARG A 197 -2.28 -18.12 -1.48
CA ARG A 197 -1.15 -18.32 -0.53
C ARG A 197 -1.18 -17.37 0.66
N LEU A 198 -1.55 -16.09 0.45
CA LEU A 198 -1.71 -15.13 1.55
C LEU A 198 -2.86 -15.51 2.49
N LEU A 199 -3.88 -16.19 1.97
CA LEU A 199 -5.02 -16.69 2.73
C LEU A 199 -4.74 -18.00 3.48
N ASP A 200 -3.65 -18.74 3.18
CA ASP A 200 -3.26 -19.95 3.91
C ASP A 200 -2.96 -19.65 5.38
N ASP A 201 -2.52 -18.45 5.70
CA ASP A 201 -2.33 -18.02 7.09
C ASP A 201 -3.69 -17.83 7.77
N PRO A 202 -3.99 -18.59 8.86
CA PRO A 202 -5.26 -18.45 9.58
C PRO A 202 -5.48 -17.07 10.20
N GLN A 203 -4.44 -16.26 10.34
CA GLN A 203 -4.51 -14.90 10.86
C GLN A 203 -4.73 -13.85 9.75
N ALA A 204 -4.68 -14.24 8.46
CA ALA A 204 -4.94 -13.33 7.35
C ALA A 204 -6.31 -12.65 7.51
N GLY A 205 -6.34 -11.34 7.31
CA GLY A 205 -7.54 -10.51 7.43
C GLY A 205 -7.80 -9.94 8.82
N ARG A 206 -7.13 -10.40 9.88
CA ARG A 206 -7.33 -9.85 11.24
C ARG A 206 -6.94 -8.37 11.31
N ALA A 207 -5.76 -8.02 10.82
CA ALA A 207 -5.28 -6.64 10.80
C ALA A 207 -6.22 -5.74 10.01
N TRP A 208 -6.69 -6.20 8.84
CA TRP A 208 -7.65 -5.45 8.04
C TRP A 208 -8.99 -5.27 8.74
N SER A 209 -9.52 -6.32 9.36
CA SER A 209 -10.77 -6.24 10.15
C SER A 209 -10.64 -5.25 11.31
N SER A 210 -9.51 -5.27 12.02
CA SER A 210 -9.21 -4.30 13.08
C SER A 210 -9.13 -2.89 12.51
N PHE A 211 -8.36 -2.70 11.43
CA PHE A 211 -8.21 -1.40 10.78
C PHE A 211 -9.55 -0.81 10.34
N GLN A 212 -10.39 -1.59 9.66
CA GLN A 212 -11.71 -1.13 9.24
C GLN A 212 -12.58 -0.70 10.43
N LYS A 213 -12.60 -1.48 11.52
CA LYS A 213 -13.36 -1.14 12.73
C LYS A 213 -12.93 0.18 13.36
N HIS A 214 -11.63 0.52 13.29
CA HIS A 214 -11.10 1.77 13.83
C HIS A 214 -11.21 2.94 12.83
N GLN A 215 -11.26 2.68 11.53
CA GLN A 215 -11.24 3.74 10.52
C GLN A 215 -12.61 4.10 9.96
N VAL A 216 -13.60 3.19 10.02
CA VAL A 216 -14.94 3.46 9.52
C VAL A 216 -15.82 3.96 10.65
N GLY A 217 -16.12 5.27 10.65
CA GLY A 217 -17.04 5.91 11.57
C GLY A 217 -18.45 6.05 10.99
N TRP A 218 -19.41 6.44 11.83
CA TRP A 218 -20.81 6.64 11.43
C TRP A 218 -20.97 7.77 10.41
N GLY A 219 -20.18 8.83 10.53
CA GLY A 219 -20.23 10.03 9.69
C GLY A 219 -19.22 10.04 8.54
N GLY A 220 -18.33 9.06 8.45
CA GLY A 220 -17.25 9.04 7.47
C GLY A 220 -16.04 8.26 7.95
N LEU A 221 -14.96 8.29 7.18
CA LEU A 221 -13.67 7.79 7.62
C LEU A 221 -13.13 8.68 8.74
N ILE A 222 -12.52 8.06 9.76
CA ILE A 222 -11.97 8.77 10.92
C ILE A 222 -10.70 9.52 10.54
N THR A 223 -9.82 8.87 9.76
CA THR A 223 -8.60 9.51 9.27
C THR A 223 -8.89 10.27 7.99
N ASP A 224 -8.77 11.58 8.06
CA ASP A 224 -8.83 12.52 6.93
C ASP A 224 -7.75 13.60 7.13
N PHE A 225 -6.75 13.59 6.28
CA PHE A 225 -5.66 14.57 6.30
C PHE A 225 -5.89 15.75 5.33
N SER A 226 -7.06 15.81 4.66
CA SER A 226 -7.30 16.75 3.58
C SER A 226 -7.07 18.22 3.97
N ASP A 227 -7.36 18.60 5.21
CA ASP A 227 -7.15 19.98 5.69
C ASP A 227 -5.69 20.30 6.05
N ARG A 228 -4.82 19.27 6.12
CA ARG A 228 -3.41 19.39 6.48
C ARG A 228 -2.46 19.32 5.28
N LEU A 229 -2.97 19.07 4.07
CA LEU A 229 -2.17 18.82 2.87
C LEU A 229 -1.26 20.00 2.48
N SER A 230 -1.64 21.24 2.79
CA SER A 230 -0.79 22.41 2.59
C SER A 230 0.51 22.42 3.44
N GLY A 231 0.57 21.56 4.46
CA GLY A 231 1.76 21.37 5.29
C GLY A 231 2.82 20.43 4.67
N LEU A 232 2.53 19.78 3.56
CA LEU A 232 3.52 18.97 2.85
C LEU A 232 4.56 19.88 2.17
N VAL A 233 5.84 19.63 2.47
CA VAL A 233 6.95 20.46 1.99
C VAL A 233 7.85 19.74 0.99
N MET A 234 7.67 18.43 0.82
CA MET A 234 8.40 17.62 -0.14
C MET A 234 7.67 17.55 -1.47
N PRO A 235 8.38 17.35 -2.60
CA PRO A 235 7.75 17.02 -3.88
C PRO A 235 6.83 15.82 -3.75
N THR A 236 5.61 15.92 -4.27
CA THR A 236 4.56 14.91 -4.12
C THR A 236 3.99 14.52 -5.48
N LEU A 237 4.00 13.23 -5.76
CA LEU A 237 3.30 12.65 -6.91
C LEU A 237 2.02 11.96 -6.44
N LEU A 238 0.91 12.33 -7.03
CA LEU A 238 -0.37 11.65 -6.89
C LEU A 238 -0.55 10.74 -8.12
N VAL A 239 -0.73 9.45 -7.90
CA VAL A 239 -1.09 8.49 -8.96
C VAL A 239 -2.50 7.97 -8.68
N HIS A 240 -3.36 7.91 -9.69
CA HIS A 240 -4.73 7.45 -9.46
C HIS A 240 -5.32 6.74 -10.68
N GLY A 241 -5.93 5.57 -10.45
CA GLY A 241 -6.71 4.89 -11.48
C GLY A 241 -8.02 5.61 -11.76
N ALA A 242 -8.31 5.91 -13.03
CA ALA A 242 -9.53 6.64 -13.41
C ALA A 242 -10.81 5.91 -13.02
N HIS A 243 -10.75 4.59 -12.90
CA HIS A 243 -11.87 3.70 -12.59
C HIS A 243 -11.77 3.05 -11.21
N ASP A 244 -11.00 3.65 -10.29
CA ASP A 244 -10.95 3.19 -8.91
C ASP A 244 -12.32 3.30 -8.25
N ARG A 245 -12.82 2.13 -7.79
CA ARG A 245 -14.13 2.01 -7.11
C ARG A 245 -14.00 2.04 -5.59
N THR A 246 -12.77 2.04 -5.07
CA THR A 246 -12.45 2.02 -3.65
C THR A 246 -12.19 3.42 -3.12
N VAL A 247 -11.35 4.17 -3.83
CA VAL A 247 -10.98 5.55 -3.48
C VAL A 247 -11.40 6.49 -4.61
N PRO A 248 -12.23 7.51 -4.34
CA PRO A 248 -12.68 8.42 -5.38
C PRO A 248 -11.54 9.30 -5.94
N ILE A 249 -11.35 9.32 -7.26
CA ILE A 249 -10.35 10.18 -7.94
C ILE A 249 -10.51 11.68 -7.58
N ALA A 250 -11.70 12.09 -7.21
CA ALA A 250 -11.96 13.48 -6.75
C ALA A 250 -11.10 13.84 -5.53
N TRP A 251 -10.68 12.87 -4.72
CA TRP A 251 -9.78 13.11 -3.58
C TRP A 251 -8.38 13.51 -4.06
N ALA A 252 -7.81 12.76 -5.01
CA ALA A 252 -6.50 13.07 -5.57
C ALA A 252 -6.49 14.43 -6.29
N ARG A 253 -7.57 14.77 -7.01
CA ARG A 253 -7.71 16.09 -7.67
C ARG A 253 -7.72 17.23 -6.65
N ARG A 254 -8.52 17.12 -5.59
CA ARG A 254 -8.54 18.13 -4.51
C ARG A 254 -7.21 18.19 -3.75
N ALA A 255 -6.54 17.06 -3.58
CA ALA A 255 -5.23 17.01 -2.94
C ALA A 255 -4.18 17.76 -3.78
N GLN A 256 -4.17 17.57 -5.10
CA GLN A 256 -3.29 18.30 -6.00
C GLN A 256 -3.47 19.83 -5.90
N GLU A 257 -4.69 20.30 -5.75
CA GLU A 257 -4.98 21.74 -5.60
C GLU A 257 -4.44 22.32 -4.26
N ARG A 258 -4.25 21.47 -3.24
CA ARG A 258 -3.83 21.88 -1.89
C ARG A 258 -2.36 21.67 -1.59
N ILE A 259 -1.71 20.74 -2.28
CA ILE A 259 -0.27 20.43 -2.10
C ILE A 259 0.52 21.35 -3.06
N ARG A 260 1.39 22.18 -2.51
CA ARG A 260 2.10 23.23 -3.26
C ARG A 260 2.98 22.67 -4.39
N ASP A 261 3.79 21.65 -4.10
CA ASP A 261 4.69 21.00 -5.06
C ASP A 261 4.17 19.61 -5.37
N SER A 262 3.15 19.53 -6.24
CA SER A 262 2.52 18.27 -6.58
C SER A 262 2.18 18.14 -8.05
N GLU A 263 2.21 16.92 -8.54
CA GLU A 263 1.68 16.53 -9.83
C GLU A 263 0.71 15.35 -9.69
N LEU A 264 -0.31 15.29 -10.55
CA LEU A 264 -1.25 14.18 -10.62
C LEU A 264 -1.09 13.42 -11.94
N ARG A 265 -0.94 12.11 -11.84
CA ARG A 265 -0.96 11.17 -12.96
C ARG A 265 -2.19 10.27 -12.86
N VAL A 266 -3.06 10.39 -13.84
CA VAL A 266 -4.28 9.57 -13.93
C VAL A 266 -4.06 8.48 -14.96
N PHE A 267 -4.23 7.23 -14.54
CA PHE A 267 -4.16 6.05 -15.37
C PHE A 267 -5.55 5.75 -15.92
N SER A 268 -5.79 6.01 -17.19
CA SER A 268 -7.12 6.05 -17.81
C SER A 268 -7.85 4.70 -17.81
N GLU A 269 -7.13 3.60 -17.99
CA GLU A 269 -7.66 2.23 -18.04
C GLU A 269 -7.21 1.43 -16.82
N CYS A 270 -7.35 2.00 -15.62
CA CYS A 270 -6.87 1.44 -14.38
C CYS A 270 -7.89 1.59 -13.25
N GLY A 271 -8.00 0.58 -12.40
CA GLY A 271 -8.76 0.57 -11.16
C GLY A 271 -7.90 0.99 -9.97
N HIS A 272 -7.96 0.19 -8.89
CA HIS A 272 -7.31 0.48 -7.60
C HIS A 272 -5.85 0.01 -7.52
N LEU A 273 -5.35 -0.74 -8.50
CA LEU A 273 -4.05 -1.40 -8.43
C LEU A 273 -3.11 -1.00 -9.59
N PRO A 274 -2.75 0.30 -9.78
CA PRO A 274 -1.83 0.71 -10.85
C PRO A 274 -0.53 -0.10 -10.91
N PRO A 275 0.12 -0.48 -9.80
CA PRO A 275 1.33 -1.31 -9.84
C PRO A 275 1.13 -2.71 -10.42
N ARG A 276 -0.11 -3.21 -10.43
CA ARG A 276 -0.48 -4.54 -10.95
C ARG A 276 -1.17 -4.48 -12.30
N GLU A 277 -1.94 -3.43 -12.54
CA GLU A 277 -2.70 -3.29 -13.80
C GLU A 277 -1.83 -2.75 -14.93
N GLN A 278 -0.91 -1.86 -14.65
CA GLN A 278 -0.02 -1.22 -15.63
C GLN A 278 1.40 -1.06 -15.05
N PRO A 279 2.09 -2.17 -14.71
CA PRO A 279 3.34 -2.13 -13.95
C PRO A 279 4.47 -1.36 -14.64
N GLU A 280 4.62 -1.49 -15.96
CA GLU A 280 5.69 -0.81 -16.72
C GLU A 280 5.48 0.71 -16.75
N GLU A 281 4.24 1.15 -17.02
CA GLU A 281 3.89 2.57 -17.02
C GLU A 281 4.02 3.15 -15.61
N PHE A 282 3.54 2.43 -14.59
CA PHE A 282 3.64 2.83 -13.20
C PHE A 282 5.10 2.99 -12.77
N ALA A 283 5.94 1.98 -13.01
CA ALA A 283 7.36 2.04 -12.67
C ALA A 283 8.05 3.22 -13.36
N GLY A 284 7.80 3.42 -14.66
CA GLY A 284 8.38 4.53 -15.41
C GLY A 284 7.91 5.93 -14.93
N VAL A 285 6.66 6.05 -14.48
CA VAL A 285 6.15 7.31 -13.90
C VAL A 285 6.84 7.60 -12.57
N VAL A 286 6.91 6.59 -11.68
CA VAL A 286 7.55 6.73 -10.36
C VAL A 286 9.04 7.00 -10.51
N GLU A 287 9.74 6.26 -11.36
CA GLU A 287 11.18 6.45 -11.61
C GLU A 287 11.49 7.88 -12.09
N ARG A 288 10.78 8.36 -13.11
CA ARG A 288 10.97 9.75 -13.60
C ARG A 288 10.74 10.80 -12.52
N PHE A 289 9.82 10.56 -11.60
CA PHE A 289 9.59 11.46 -10.48
C PHE A 289 10.71 11.37 -9.44
N LEU A 290 11.17 10.17 -9.12
CA LEU A 290 12.24 9.95 -8.15
C LEU A 290 13.61 10.48 -8.64
N ALA A 291 13.87 10.46 -9.94
CA ALA A 291 15.13 10.91 -10.55
C ALA A 291 15.31 12.43 -10.62
N ARG A 292 14.29 13.23 -10.38
CA ARG A 292 14.36 14.71 -10.33
C ARG A 292 14.98 15.16 -9.02
#